data_87f506b674b586ee7b4015116a3a0157
#
_entry.id   87f506b674b586ee7b4015116a3a0157
#
_cell.length_a   1.000
_cell.length_b   1.000
_cell.length_c   1.000
_cell.angle_alpha   90.00
_cell.angle_beta   90.00
_cell.angle_gamma   90.00
#
_symmetry.space_group_name_H-M   'P 1'
#
loop_
_entity.id
_entity.type
_entity.pdbx_description
1 polymer ?
#
loop_
_entity_poly.entity_id
_entity_poly.type
_entity_poly.pdbx_seq_one_letter_code
_entity_poly.pdbx_strand_id
1 'polypeptide(L)'
;MHRRLVAGCRISTCLLIGLLALAATGAAATEPTEQLKASIDRVLAVLEDPKLKPAPTAPERSAAVRKIADDIFDFDEIAQRSLARHWRMLTDEQRQEFVHLFSDLLERSYMSKIELYSGEPIQYTGERVDGDLATVTTRIITKNGTEVPIDYRMLKHGAGWLVFDVIIEGVSLVANYRAQFNTIIQTASYGELIKKIQARLEELRTPR
;
A
#
# COMPACT_ATOMS: atom_id res chain seq x y z
N MET A 1 32.30 5.48 91.12
CA MET A 1 32.52 4.05 90.79
C MET A 1 32.03 3.78 89.38
N HIS A 2 32.86 3.50 88.58
CA HIS A 2 32.97 2.67 87.33
C HIS A 2 31.68 2.11 86.69
N ARG A 3 31.39 2.36 85.42
CA ARG A 3 31.73 1.36 84.38
C ARG A 3 31.39 1.88 82.99
N ARG A 4 32.33 1.63 82.10
CA ARG A 4 32.30 1.78 80.67
C ARG A 4 31.23 0.92 80.03
N LEU A 5 30.68 1.37 78.90
CA LEU A 5 30.03 0.48 77.95
C LEU A 5 30.29 0.92 76.51
N VAL A 6 30.56 -0.08 75.78
CA VAL A 6 31.20 -0.18 74.47
C VAL A 6 30.23 0.12 73.34
N ALA A 7 30.76 0.73 72.30
CA ALA A 7 30.10 0.97 71.02
C ALA A 7 29.70 -0.33 70.32
N GLY A 8 28.52 -0.35 69.77
CA GLY A 8 28.04 -1.36 68.82
C GLY A 8 27.70 -0.68 67.50
N CYS A 9 28.66 -0.79 66.55
CA CYS A 9 28.47 -0.37 65.18
C CYS A 9 27.54 -1.37 64.46
N ARG A 10 26.35 -0.95 64.05
CA ARG A 10 25.50 -1.72 63.15
C ARG A 10 25.59 -1.11 61.76
N ILE A 11 26.30 -1.81 60.91
CA ILE A 11 26.40 -1.57 59.46
C ILE A 11 25.07 -1.98 58.88
N SER A 12 24.29 -1.01 58.42
CA SER A 12 23.04 -1.25 57.69
C SER A 12 23.35 -1.25 56.21
N THR A 13 23.40 -2.46 55.63
CA THR A 13 23.61 -2.69 54.19
C THR A 13 22.33 -2.29 53.48
N CYS A 14 22.29 -1.10 52.87
CA CYS A 14 21.23 -0.71 51.94
C CYS A 14 21.43 -1.44 50.61
N LEU A 15 20.58 -2.43 50.38
CA LEU A 15 20.48 -3.13 49.11
C LEU A 15 19.78 -2.22 48.09
N LEU A 16 20.52 -1.56 47.19
CA LEU A 16 20.01 -0.79 46.08
C LEU A 16 19.55 -1.76 45.01
N ILE A 17 18.22 -2.04 44.98
CA ILE A 17 17.57 -2.72 43.87
C ILE A 17 17.41 -1.70 42.75
N GLY A 18 18.33 -1.70 41.77
CA GLY A 18 18.21 -0.95 40.54
C GLY A 18 17.08 -1.53 39.69
N LEU A 19 15.94 -0.84 39.65
CA LEU A 19 14.83 -1.13 38.75
C LEU A 19 15.25 -0.70 37.33
N LEU A 20 15.76 -1.64 36.54
CA LEU A 20 16.06 -1.44 35.13
C LEU A 20 14.71 -1.34 34.37
N ALA A 21 14.20 -0.13 34.20
CA ALA A 21 13.06 0.11 33.35
C ALA A 21 13.48 -0.15 31.88
N LEU A 22 13.12 -1.32 31.35
CA LEU A 22 13.19 -1.62 29.92
C LEU A 22 12.17 -0.69 29.25
N ALA A 23 12.63 0.44 28.73
CA ALA A 23 11.85 1.25 27.82
C ALA A 23 11.67 0.43 26.52
N ALA A 24 10.54 -0.25 26.39
CA ALA A 24 10.09 -0.78 25.12
C ALA A 24 9.87 0.42 24.22
N THR A 25 10.85 0.72 23.34
CA THR A 25 10.64 1.62 22.20
C THR A 25 9.68 0.90 21.24
N GLY A 26 8.37 1.01 21.53
CA GLY A 26 7.37 0.66 20.56
C GLY A 26 7.62 1.54 19.34
N ALA A 27 7.91 0.94 18.17
CA ALA A 27 7.90 1.67 16.93
C ALA A 27 6.53 2.35 16.82
N ALA A 28 6.52 3.68 16.82
CA ALA A 28 5.29 4.43 16.63
C ALA A 28 4.69 3.98 15.29
N ALA A 29 3.42 3.60 15.28
CA ALA A 29 2.73 3.26 14.03
C ALA A 29 2.76 4.51 13.15
N THR A 30 3.19 4.34 11.89
CA THR A 30 3.22 5.44 10.93
C THR A 30 1.78 5.84 10.60
N GLU A 31 1.49 7.15 10.59
CA GLU A 31 0.18 7.65 10.18
C GLU A 31 -0.07 7.31 8.69
N PRO A 32 -1.29 6.87 8.32
CA PRO A 32 -1.60 6.45 6.94
C PRO A 32 -1.25 7.51 5.90
N THR A 33 -1.59 8.77 6.16
CA THR A 33 -1.32 9.89 5.24
C THR A 33 0.17 10.13 5.04
N GLU A 34 0.96 10.10 6.09
CA GLU A 34 2.41 10.32 5.98
C GLU A 34 3.08 9.18 5.20
N GLN A 35 2.66 7.94 5.43
CA GLN A 35 3.19 6.80 4.70
C GLN A 35 2.79 6.85 3.22
N LEU A 36 1.52 7.13 2.92
CA LEU A 36 1.04 7.26 1.55
C LEU A 36 1.77 8.40 0.84
N LYS A 37 1.90 9.56 1.49
CA LYS A 37 2.60 10.72 0.96
C LYS A 37 4.05 10.40 0.61
N ALA A 38 4.79 9.80 1.55
CA ALA A 38 6.18 9.41 1.31
C ALA A 38 6.32 8.46 0.10
N SER A 39 5.35 7.58 -0.09
CA SER A 39 5.34 6.64 -1.21
C SER A 39 4.99 7.32 -2.54
N ILE A 40 4.01 8.23 -2.55
CA ILE A 40 3.68 9.05 -3.72
C ILE A 40 4.89 9.92 -4.10
N ASP A 41 5.53 10.58 -3.13
CA ASP A 41 6.72 11.40 -3.37
C ASP A 41 7.86 10.58 -4.02
N ARG A 42 8.02 9.30 -3.65
CA ARG A 42 8.97 8.38 -4.32
C ARG A 42 8.60 8.12 -5.78
N VAL A 43 7.32 7.90 -6.09
CA VAL A 43 6.84 7.72 -7.47
C VAL A 43 7.12 8.98 -8.29
N LEU A 44 6.77 10.15 -7.75
CA LEU A 44 6.99 11.43 -8.42
C LEU A 44 8.48 11.66 -8.69
N ALA A 45 9.35 11.36 -7.73
CA ALA A 45 10.80 11.46 -7.92
C ALA A 45 11.30 10.58 -9.09
N VAL A 46 10.75 9.38 -9.27
CA VAL A 46 11.08 8.52 -10.42
C VAL A 46 10.58 9.12 -11.73
N LEU A 47 9.36 9.67 -11.77
CA LEU A 47 8.79 10.29 -12.96
C LEU A 47 9.52 11.56 -13.37
N GLU A 48 10.06 12.28 -12.42
CA GLU A 48 10.78 13.54 -12.63
C GLU A 48 12.28 13.36 -12.91
N ASP A 49 12.85 12.17 -12.67
CA ASP A 49 14.28 11.89 -12.86
C ASP A 49 14.67 12.09 -14.34
N PRO A 50 15.56 13.09 -14.64
CA PRO A 50 16.00 13.34 -16.01
C PRO A 50 16.67 12.13 -16.67
N LYS A 51 17.25 11.21 -15.90
CA LYS A 51 17.90 9.99 -16.40
C LYS A 51 16.90 8.95 -16.87
N LEU A 52 15.70 8.98 -16.33
CA LEU A 52 14.61 8.03 -16.63
C LEU A 52 13.56 8.60 -17.60
N LYS A 53 13.65 9.89 -17.99
CA LYS A 53 12.74 10.52 -18.96
C LYS A 53 12.90 10.05 -20.40
N PRO A 54 14.10 9.73 -20.94
CA PRO A 54 14.25 9.30 -22.31
C PRO A 54 13.46 8.04 -22.62
N ALA A 55 12.90 7.91 -23.83
CA ALA A 55 12.14 6.76 -24.26
C ALA A 55 12.90 5.41 -24.10
N PRO A 56 14.21 5.31 -24.33
CA PRO A 56 14.94 4.05 -24.11
C PRO A 56 14.93 3.55 -22.66
N THR A 57 14.72 4.44 -21.68
CA THR A 57 14.67 4.09 -20.24
C THR A 57 13.26 3.87 -19.72
N ALA A 58 12.23 3.86 -20.56
CA ALA A 58 10.85 3.61 -20.15
C ALA A 58 10.65 2.28 -19.39
N PRO A 59 11.28 1.16 -19.78
CA PRO A 59 11.19 -0.09 -19.02
C PRO A 59 11.78 0.03 -17.60
N GLU A 60 12.92 0.72 -17.45
CA GLU A 60 13.57 0.95 -16.15
C GLU A 60 12.72 1.85 -15.27
N ARG A 61 12.11 2.89 -15.84
CA ARG A 61 11.16 3.77 -15.15
C ARG A 61 9.94 2.99 -14.65
N SER A 62 9.31 2.20 -15.52
CA SER A 62 8.18 1.34 -15.16
C SER A 62 8.54 0.35 -14.07
N ALA A 63 9.71 -0.30 -14.16
CA ALA A 63 10.19 -1.22 -13.13
C ALA A 63 10.43 -0.52 -11.77
N ALA A 64 10.95 0.71 -11.79
CA ALA A 64 11.16 1.50 -10.58
C ALA A 64 9.82 1.89 -9.93
N VAL A 65 8.83 2.33 -10.72
CA VAL A 65 7.46 2.62 -10.23
C VAL A 65 6.81 1.35 -9.69
N ARG A 66 6.94 0.21 -10.38
CA ARG A 66 6.40 -1.09 -9.94
C ARG A 66 6.94 -1.47 -8.56
N LYS A 67 8.25 -1.37 -8.36
CA LYS A 67 8.87 -1.67 -7.07
C LYS A 67 8.28 -0.82 -5.93
N ILE A 68 7.98 0.45 -6.20
CA ILE A 68 7.33 1.31 -5.21
C ILE A 68 5.89 0.87 -4.99
N ALA A 69 5.17 0.49 -6.05
CA ALA A 69 3.80 0.00 -5.93
C ALA A 69 3.73 -1.29 -5.10
N ASP A 70 4.68 -2.22 -5.25
CA ASP A 70 4.78 -3.44 -4.45
C ASP A 70 4.98 -3.14 -2.93
N ASP A 71 5.60 -2.00 -2.58
CA ASP A 71 5.75 -1.55 -1.19
C ASP A 71 4.48 -0.88 -0.61
N ILE A 72 3.58 -0.39 -1.47
CA ILE A 72 2.41 0.42 -1.07
C ILE A 72 1.13 -0.39 -1.09
N PHE A 73 0.95 -1.27 -2.09
CA PHE A 73 -0.29 -1.98 -2.35
C PHE A 73 -0.26 -3.40 -1.78
N ASP A 74 -1.36 -3.80 -1.16
CA ASP A 74 -1.63 -5.19 -0.80
C ASP A 74 -2.30 -5.88 -2.00
N PHE A 75 -1.49 -6.39 -2.94
CA PHE A 75 -2.02 -7.04 -4.14
C PHE A 75 -2.77 -8.34 -3.84
N ASP A 76 -2.44 -9.04 -2.76
CA ASP A 76 -3.19 -10.22 -2.30
C ASP A 76 -4.60 -9.82 -1.86
N GLU A 77 -4.72 -8.79 -1.02
CA GLU A 77 -6.02 -8.30 -0.55
C GLU A 77 -6.84 -7.69 -1.69
N ILE A 78 -6.21 -6.94 -2.62
CA ILE A 78 -6.85 -6.42 -3.83
C ILE A 78 -7.43 -7.56 -4.67
N ALA A 79 -6.65 -8.62 -4.92
CA ALA A 79 -7.07 -9.78 -5.69
C ALA A 79 -8.21 -10.54 -4.99
N GLN A 80 -8.04 -10.84 -3.71
CA GLN A 80 -9.05 -11.50 -2.89
C GLN A 80 -10.38 -10.74 -2.91
N ARG A 81 -10.36 -9.43 -2.70
CA ARG A 81 -11.56 -8.58 -2.70
C ARG A 81 -12.19 -8.48 -4.09
N SER A 82 -11.39 -8.50 -5.14
CA SER A 82 -11.88 -8.43 -6.52
C SER A 82 -12.54 -9.72 -6.99
N LEU A 83 -12.08 -10.88 -6.52
CA LEU A 83 -12.76 -12.17 -6.77
C LEU A 83 -13.90 -12.46 -5.78
N ALA A 84 -13.88 -11.84 -4.60
CA ALA A 84 -14.88 -11.99 -3.55
C ALA A 84 -15.21 -13.46 -3.24
N ARG A 85 -16.48 -13.88 -3.43
CA ARG A 85 -16.92 -15.27 -3.15
C ARG A 85 -16.15 -16.32 -3.96
N HIS A 86 -15.68 -15.99 -5.15
CA HIS A 86 -14.98 -16.94 -6.02
C HIS A 86 -13.58 -17.29 -5.51
N TRP A 87 -12.95 -16.40 -4.72
CA TRP A 87 -11.63 -16.63 -4.12
C TRP A 87 -11.53 -17.91 -3.30
N ARG A 88 -12.60 -18.23 -2.54
CA ARG A 88 -12.62 -19.39 -1.66
C ARG A 88 -12.62 -20.73 -2.40
N MET A 89 -12.98 -20.72 -3.69
CA MET A 89 -13.09 -21.92 -4.53
C MET A 89 -11.77 -22.24 -5.25
N LEU A 90 -10.76 -21.35 -5.17
CA LEU A 90 -9.49 -21.48 -5.85
C LEU A 90 -8.50 -22.26 -5.00
N THR A 91 -7.63 -23.04 -5.67
CA THR A 91 -6.43 -23.60 -5.05
C THR A 91 -5.42 -22.49 -4.75
N ASP A 92 -4.39 -22.80 -3.94
CA ASP A 92 -3.36 -21.79 -3.61
C ASP A 92 -2.54 -21.40 -4.85
N GLU A 93 -2.29 -22.33 -5.77
CA GLU A 93 -1.62 -22.06 -7.05
C GLU A 93 -2.46 -21.12 -7.93
N GLN A 94 -3.77 -21.34 -8.00
CA GLN A 94 -4.69 -20.49 -8.75
C GLN A 94 -4.77 -19.07 -8.14
N ARG A 95 -4.72 -18.97 -6.81
CA ARG A 95 -4.68 -17.67 -6.13
C ARG A 95 -3.40 -16.92 -6.47
N GLN A 96 -2.24 -17.58 -6.39
CA GLN A 96 -0.95 -16.97 -6.73
C GLN A 96 -0.90 -16.55 -8.21
N GLU A 97 -1.37 -17.41 -9.12
CA GLU A 97 -1.47 -17.06 -10.55
C GLU A 97 -2.34 -15.83 -10.76
N PHE A 98 -3.51 -15.78 -10.10
CA PHE A 98 -4.43 -14.67 -10.24
C PHE A 98 -3.85 -13.36 -9.68
N VAL A 99 -3.23 -13.39 -8.49
CA VAL A 99 -2.57 -12.21 -7.89
C VAL A 99 -1.54 -11.66 -8.87
N HIS A 100 -0.67 -12.52 -9.42
CA HIS A 100 0.36 -12.10 -10.37
C HIS A 100 -0.24 -11.48 -11.64
N LEU A 101 -1.17 -12.16 -12.30
CA LEU A 101 -1.79 -11.66 -13.53
C LEU A 101 -2.59 -10.38 -13.31
N PHE A 102 -3.29 -10.28 -12.19
CA PHE A 102 -4.12 -9.12 -11.90
C PHE A 102 -3.28 -7.91 -11.49
N SER A 103 -2.22 -8.09 -10.71
CA SER A 103 -1.29 -7.00 -10.41
C SER A 103 -0.61 -6.46 -11.68
N ASP A 104 -0.20 -7.33 -12.60
CA ASP A 104 0.35 -6.92 -13.90
C ASP A 104 -0.69 -6.17 -14.75
N LEU A 105 -1.95 -6.61 -14.72
CA LEU A 105 -3.04 -5.93 -15.43
C LEU A 105 -3.25 -4.51 -14.89
N LEU A 106 -3.28 -4.35 -13.57
CA LEU A 106 -3.42 -3.05 -12.91
C LEU A 106 -2.25 -2.14 -13.29
N GLU A 107 -1.02 -2.62 -13.13
CA GLU A 107 0.16 -1.85 -13.51
C GLU A 107 0.07 -1.33 -14.94
N ARG A 108 -0.08 -2.21 -15.92
CA ARG A 108 -0.11 -1.81 -17.34
C ARG A 108 -1.28 -0.92 -17.70
N SER A 109 -2.44 -1.13 -17.05
CA SER A 109 -3.63 -0.31 -17.30
C SER A 109 -3.49 1.12 -16.77
N TYR A 110 -2.70 1.33 -15.72
CA TYR A 110 -2.58 2.63 -15.07
C TYR A 110 -1.22 3.30 -15.30
N MET A 111 -0.17 2.57 -15.69
CA MET A 111 1.17 3.13 -15.92
C MET A 111 1.14 4.31 -16.90
N SER A 112 0.45 4.19 -18.02
CA SER A 112 0.34 5.27 -19.00
C SER A 112 -0.33 6.54 -18.46
N LYS A 113 -1.25 6.38 -17.49
CA LYS A 113 -1.89 7.52 -16.82
C LYS A 113 -0.97 8.16 -15.78
N ILE A 114 -0.21 7.34 -15.06
CA ILE A 114 0.80 7.78 -14.11
C ILE A 114 1.91 8.56 -14.85
N GLU A 115 2.34 8.08 -16.02
CA GLU A 115 3.35 8.74 -16.85
C GLU A 115 2.91 10.07 -17.46
N LEU A 116 1.60 10.34 -17.53
CA LEU A 116 1.07 11.63 -17.96
C LEU A 116 1.16 12.70 -16.88
N TYR A 117 1.45 12.34 -15.63
CA TYR A 117 1.66 13.31 -14.56
C TYR A 117 2.79 14.27 -14.95
N SER A 118 2.56 15.55 -14.78
CA SER A 118 3.45 16.61 -15.21
C SER A 118 3.60 17.74 -14.16
N GLY A 119 3.49 17.37 -12.87
CA GLY A 119 3.67 18.30 -11.76
C GLY A 119 2.35 18.89 -11.22
N GLU A 120 1.22 18.25 -11.47
CA GLU A 120 -0.06 18.64 -10.91
C GLU A 120 -0.03 18.55 -9.37
N PRO A 121 -0.48 19.61 -8.64
CA PRO A 121 -0.49 19.59 -7.18
C PRO A 121 -1.38 18.46 -6.64
N ILE A 122 -0.87 17.70 -5.66
CA ILE A 122 -1.63 16.68 -4.91
C ILE A 122 -1.89 17.25 -3.52
N GLN A 123 -3.15 17.46 -3.19
CA GLN A 123 -3.59 17.96 -1.89
C GLN A 123 -4.11 16.78 -1.07
N TYR A 124 -3.61 16.64 0.15
CA TYR A 124 -4.12 15.67 1.14
C TYR A 124 -5.19 16.39 1.96
N THR A 125 -6.45 15.99 1.79
CA THR A 125 -7.61 16.75 2.30
C THR A 125 -8.29 16.08 3.48
N GLY A 126 -7.96 14.83 3.78
CA GLY A 126 -8.54 14.12 4.92
C GLY A 126 -7.91 12.78 5.20
N GLU A 127 -8.01 12.37 6.46
CA GLU A 127 -7.66 11.04 6.94
C GLU A 127 -8.75 10.56 7.90
N ARG A 128 -9.12 9.31 7.77
CA ARG A 128 -10.00 8.64 8.72
C ARG A 128 -9.41 7.27 9.04
N VAL A 129 -9.21 7.00 10.32
CA VAL A 129 -8.78 5.68 10.82
C VAL A 129 -9.92 5.05 11.62
N ASP A 130 -10.21 3.78 11.39
CA ASP A 130 -11.22 3.00 12.07
C ASP A 130 -10.66 1.58 12.32
N GLY A 131 -10.06 1.39 13.48
CA GLY A 131 -9.33 0.17 13.85
C GLY A 131 -8.16 -0.08 12.91
N ASP A 132 -8.21 -1.20 12.18
CA ASP A 132 -7.19 -1.60 11.21
C ASP A 132 -7.48 -1.11 9.78
N LEU A 133 -8.48 -0.27 9.61
CA LEU A 133 -8.83 0.34 8.33
C LEU A 133 -8.54 1.83 8.36
N ALA A 134 -8.02 2.36 7.27
CA ALA A 134 -7.87 3.78 7.06
C ALA A 134 -8.34 4.20 5.67
N THR A 135 -8.71 5.46 5.55
CA THR A 135 -8.98 6.11 4.27
C THR A 135 -8.23 7.44 4.26
N VAL A 136 -7.39 7.63 3.26
CA VAL A 136 -6.72 8.90 2.99
C VAL A 136 -7.35 9.52 1.75
N THR A 137 -7.85 10.73 1.88
CA THR A 137 -8.48 11.48 0.80
C THR A 137 -7.52 12.49 0.22
N THR A 138 -7.37 12.47 -1.10
CA THR A 138 -6.54 13.43 -1.85
C THR A 138 -7.32 14.08 -2.98
N ARG A 139 -6.77 15.16 -3.52
CA ARG A 139 -7.24 15.80 -4.76
C ARG A 139 -6.06 16.15 -5.63
N ILE A 140 -6.12 15.76 -6.89
CA ILE A 140 -5.18 16.22 -7.92
C ILE A 140 -5.80 17.44 -8.61
N ILE A 141 -5.05 18.55 -8.66
CA ILE A 141 -5.49 19.75 -9.35
C ILE A 141 -4.90 19.75 -10.75
N THR A 142 -5.72 19.54 -11.74
CA THR A 142 -5.29 19.52 -13.15
C THR A 142 -4.92 20.90 -13.64
N LYS A 143 -4.20 21.00 -14.76
CA LYS A 143 -3.75 22.28 -15.36
C LYS A 143 -4.89 23.23 -15.70
N ASN A 144 -6.08 22.70 -16.00
CA ASN A 144 -7.28 23.49 -16.27
C ASN A 144 -8.11 23.79 -15.01
N GLY A 145 -7.57 23.48 -13.82
CA GLY A 145 -8.22 23.79 -12.54
C GLY A 145 -9.29 22.77 -12.11
N THR A 146 -9.44 21.65 -12.83
CA THR A 146 -10.37 20.59 -12.42
C THR A 146 -9.77 19.83 -11.24
N GLU A 147 -10.57 19.62 -10.19
CA GLU A 147 -10.22 18.77 -9.05
C GLU A 147 -10.62 17.32 -9.31
N VAL A 148 -9.66 16.41 -9.23
CA VAL A 148 -9.89 14.97 -9.32
C VAL A 148 -9.74 14.37 -7.93
N PRO A 149 -10.83 14.02 -7.24
CA PRO A 149 -10.76 13.39 -5.92
C PRO A 149 -10.31 11.94 -6.04
N ILE A 150 -9.40 11.55 -5.16
CA ILE A 150 -8.90 10.17 -5.04
C ILE A 150 -8.86 9.78 -3.56
N ASP A 151 -9.55 8.69 -3.21
CA ASP A 151 -9.47 8.10 -1.89
C ASP A 151 -8.64 6.80 -1.95
N TYR A 152 -7.73 6.65 -1.01
CA TYR A 152 -6.94 5.44 -0.81
C TYR A 152 -7.44 4.72 0.43
N ARG A 153 -7.98 3.51 0.24
CA ARG A 153 -8.39 2.65 1.35
C ARG A 153 -7.24 1.74 1.74
N MET A 154 -6.89 1.77 3.01
CA MET A 154 -5.71 1.11 3.53
C MET A 154 -6.06 0.13 4.64
N LEU A 155 -5.30 -0.94 4.73
CA LEU A 155 -5.35 -1.94 5.79
C LEU A 155 -4.03 -1.89 6.57
N LYS A 156 -4.13 -2.00 7.89
CA LYS A 156 -2.97 -2.03 8.77
C LYS A 156 -2.20 -3.34 8.60
N HIS A 157 -0.90 -3.23 8.38
CA HIS A 157 0.01 -4.35 8.19
C HIS A 157 1.23 -4.17 9.11
N GLY A 158 1.23 -4.87 10.25
CA GLY A 158 2.27 -4.68 11.27
C GLY A 158 2.30 -3.24 11.79
N ALA A 159 3.42 -2.55 11.59
CA ALA A 159 3.60 -1.16 12.00
C ALA A 159 3.21 -0.14 10.91
N GLY A 160 2.82 -0.59 9.72
CA GLY A 160 2.49 0.26 8.57
C GLY A 160 1.09 0.01 8.01
N TRP A 161 0.84 0.60 6.84
CA TRP A 161 -0.43 0.56 6.14
C TRP A 161 -0.21 0.21 4.67
N LEU A 162 -1.07 -0.68 4.12
CA LEU A 162 -1.05 -1.03 2.70
C LEU A 162 -2.39 -0.67 2.05
N VAL A 163 -2.33 -0.14 0.83
CA VAL A 163 -3.51 0.22 0.04
C VAL A 163 -4.13 -1.04 -0.55
N PHE A 164 -5.41 -1.25 -0.28
CA PHE A 164 -6.19 -2.35 -0.85
C PHE A 164 -7.29 -1.91 -1.82
N ASP A 165 -7.55 -0.61 -1.95
CA ASP A 165 -8.49 -0.06 -2.94
C ASP A 165 -8.19 1.41 -3.21
N VAL A 166 -8.39 1.84 -4.45
CA VAL A 166 -8.32 3.25 -4.85
C VAL A 166 -9.67 3.64 -5.45
N ILE A 167 -10.24 4.73 -4.95
CA ILE A 167 -11.51 5.27 -5.42
C ILE A 167 -11.21 6.56 -6.17
N ILE A 168 -11.42 6.57 -7.47
CA ILE A 168 -11.17 7.73 -8.34
C ILE A 168 -12.53 8.30 -8.76
N GLU A 169 -12.79 9.57 -8.45
CA GLU A 169 -14.08 10.24 -8.77
C GLU A 169 -15.29 9.43 -8.28
N GLY A 170 -15.16 8.80 -7.09
CA GLY A 170 -16.22 7.97 -6.51
C GLY A 170 -16.29 6.53 -7.02
N VAL A 171 -15.48 6.13 -7.99
CA VAL A 171 -15.44 4.77 -8.55
C VAL A 171 -14.33 3.95 -7.93
N SER A 172 -14.69 2.95 -7.13
CA SER A 172 -13.74 1.98 -6.55
C SER A 172 -13.19 1.04 -7.63
N LEU A 173 -11.87 0.92 -7.72
CA LEU A 173 -11.22 -0.02 -8.65
C LEU A 173 -11.57 -1.46 -8.31
N VAL A 174 -11.48 -1.84 -7.04
CA VAL A 174 -11.80 -3.19 -6.58
C VAL A 174 -13.26 -3.54 -6.85
N ALA A 175 -14.19 -2.64 -6.57
CA ALA A 175 -15.61 -2.88 -6.83
C ALA A 175 -15.92 -3.01 -8.33
N ASN A 176 -15.27 -2.20 -9.16
CA ASN A 176 -15.41 -2.24 -10.61
C ASN A 176 -14.92 -3.58 -11.19
N TYR A 177 -13.71 -4.00 -10.84
CA TYR A 177 -13.18 -5.29 -11.27
C TYR A 177 -13.98 -6.46 -10.70
N ARG A 178 -14.46 -6.37 -9.45
CA ARG A 178 -15.34 -7.40 -8.85
C ARG A 178 -16.59 -7.63 -9.69
N ALA A 179 -17.25 -6.56 -10.12
CA ALA A 179 -18.44 -6.67 -10.95
C ALA A 179 -18.14 -7.35 -12.29
N GLN A 180 -17.06 -6.95 -12.97
CA GLN A 180 -16.63 -7.52 -14.24
C GLN A 180 -16.24 -9.00 -14.09
N PHE A 181 -15.39 -9.35 -13.11
CA PHE A 181 -14.93 -10.72 -12.89
C PHE A 181 -16.08 -11.65 -12.48
N ASN A 182 -16.98 -11.18 -11.61
CA ASN A 182 -18.15 -11.94 -11.25
C ASN A 182 -19.03 -12.25 -12.48
N THR A 183 -19.24 -11.28 -13.36
CA THR A 183 -20.00 -11.49 -14.60
C THR A 183 -19.34 -12.55 -15.49
N ILE A 184 -18.03 -12.45 -15.73
CA ILE A 184 -17.29 -13.41 -16.56
C ILE A 184 -17.35 -14.82 -15.97
N ILE A 185 -17.10 -14.96 -14.66
CA ILE A 185 -17.09 -16.27 -14.01
C ILE A 185 -18.49 -16.90 -14.02
N GLN A 186 -19.55 -16.11 -13.81
CA GLN A 186 -20.93 -16.60 -13.83
C GLN A 186 -21.42 -17.00 -15.22
N THR A 187 -21.05 -16.26 -16.26
CA THR A 187 -21.51 -16.50 -17.63
C THR A 187 -20.64 -17.50 -18.39
N ALA A 188 -19.41 -17.71 -17.94
CA ALA A 188 -18.47 -18.62 -18.55
C ALA A 188 -17.74 -19.48 -17.50
N SER A 189 -16.55 -19.05 -17.01
CA SER A 189 -15.78 -19.75 -15.98
C SER A 189 -14.63 -18.90 -15.45
N TYR A 190 -13.98 -19.36 -14.36
CA TYR A 190 -12.70 -18.80 -13.89
C TYR A 190 -11.60 -18.92 -14.96
N GLY A 191 -11.50 -20.07 -15.66
CA GLY A 191 -10.54 -20.26 -16.74
C GLY A 191 -10.69 -19.26 -17.87
N GLU A 192 -11.92 -18.88 -18.22
CA GLU A 192 -12.17 -17.82 -19.21
C GLU A 192 -11.79 -16.44 -18.69
N LEU A 193 -11.93 -16.17 -17.40
CA LEU A 193 -11.41 -14.94 -16.79
C LEU A 193 -9.90 -14.85 -16.96
N ILE A 194 -9.16 -15.90 -16.62
CA ILE A 194 -7.70 -15.94 -16.77
C ILE A 194 -7.28 -15.69 -18.22
N LYS A 195 -7.90 -16.37 -19.19
CA LYS A 195 -7.63 -16.14 -20.63
C LYS A 195 -7.87 -14.68 -21.05
N LYS A 196 -8.95 -14.07 -20.56
CA LYS A 196 -9.26 -12.65 -20.86
C LYS A 196 -8.22 -11.70 -20.26
N ILE A 197 -7.75 -11.96 -19.04
CA ILE A 197 -6.68 -11.16 -18.43
C ILE A 197 -5.40 -11.30 -19.24
N GLN A 198 -5.00 -12.53 -19.59
CA GLN A 198 -3.81 -12.80 -20.38
C GLN A 198 -3.87 -12.12 -21.77
N ALA A 199 -5.02 -12.22 -22.45
CA ALA A 199 -5.22 -11.56 -23.73
C ALA A 199 -5.10 -10.02 -23.58
N ARG A 200 -5.67 -9.45 -22.52
CA ARG A 200 -5.57 -8.02 -22.27
C ARG A 200 -4.15 -7.57 -21.97
N LEU A 201 -3.39 -8.36 -21.21
CA LEU A 201 -1.97 -8.11 -20.95
C LEU A 201 -1.15 -8.11 -22.25
N GLU A 202 -1.45 -8.99 -23.19
CA GLU A 202 -0.78 -9.04 -24.48
C GLU A 202 -1.10 -7.82 -25.35
N GLU A 203 -2.37 -7.38 -25.37
CA GLU A 203 -2.76 -6.13 -26.03
C GLU A 203 -2.02 -4.90 -25.47
N LEU A 204 -1.83 -4.86 -24.15
CA LEU A 204 -1.14 -3.76 -23.45
C LEU A 204 0.39 -3.80 -23.63
N ARG A 205 0.95 -4.93 -24.11
CA ARG A 205 2.39 -5.05 -24.45
C ARG A 205 2.72 -4.42 -25.80
N THR A 206 1.77 -4.41 -26.73
CA THR A 206 1.99 -3.89 -28.07
C THR A 206 1.72 -2.39 -28.09
N PRO A 207 2.72 -1.52 -28.29
CA PRO A 207 2.50 -0.08 -28.43
C PRO A 207 1.60 0.18 -29.64
N ARG A 208 0.57 1.00 -29.44
CA ARG A 208 -0.22 1.52 -30.58
C ARG A 208 0.48 2.71 -31.22
#